data_c6cdef48506aba69994dcdff09022218
#
_entry.id   c6cdef48506aba69994dcdff09022218
#
_cell.length_a   1.000
_cell.length_b   1.000
_cell.length_c   1.000
_cell.angle_alpha   90.00
_cell.angle_beta   90.00
_cell.angle_gamma   90.00
#
_symmetry.space_group_name_H-M   'P 1'
#
loop_
_entity.id
_entity.type
_entity.pdbx_description
1 polymer ?
#
loop_
_entity_poly.entity_id
_entity_poly.type
_entity_poly.pdbx_seq_one_letter_code
_entity_poly.pdbx_strand_id
1 'polypeptide(L)'
;MNKNVKINNPMKVITGPDTRWSYANVWEPKSINGGTPKYSVSLIIPKSDTKTIAKIEAAIEAAYKEGEAKLKGNGKSVPALSVIKTPLRDGDMERPDDPAYANAYFVNANATSAPGIVDADRNPILTRSEVYSGVYGRASISFYAFNSSGNKGIACGLNNLQKIRDGEPLGGKASAESDFASEEYDDFLD
;
A
#
# COMPACT_ATOMS: atom_id res chain seq x y z
N MET A 1 34.53 -10.14 -15.29
CA MET A 1 34.02 -9.14 -14.33
C MET A 1 32.52 -8.92 -14.62
N ASN A 2 31.65 -9.56 -13.86
CA ASN A 2 30.21 -9.29 -13.96
C ASN A 2 29.93 -7.96 -13.28
N LYS A 3 29.83 -6.91 -14.07
CA LYS A 3 29.20 -5.68 -13.61
C LYS A 3 27.73 -6.01 -13.42
N ASN A 4 27.27 -6.12 -12.16
CA ASN A 4 25.84 -6.11 -11.84
C ASN A 4 25.28 -4.79 -12.36
N VAL A 5 24.77 -4.81 -13.58
CA VAL A 5 23.97 -3.73 -14.11
C VAL A 5 22.70 -3.77 -13.26
N LYS A 6 22.58 -2.86 -12.30
CA LYS A 6 21.28 -2.60 -11.64
C LYS A 6 20.31 -2.24 -12.74
N ILE A 7 19.42 -3.18 -13.09
CA ILE A 7 18.31 -2.88 -13.99
C ILE A 7 17.45 -1.88 -13.25
N ASN A 8 17.57 -0.62 -13.65
CA ASN A 8 16.75 0.44 -13.09
C ASN A 8 15.35 0.32 -13.68
N ASN A 9 14.39 -0.19 -12.88
CA ASN A 9 12.99 -0.22 -13.26
C ASN A 9 12.32 1.09 -12.83
N PRO A 10 12.01 2.00 -13.78
CA PRO A 10 11.45 3.31 -13.45
C PRO A 10 10.04 3.25 -12.85
N MET A 11 9.36 2.10 -12.99
CA MET A 11 8.01 1.88 -12.47
C MET A 11 8.01 1.25 -11.07
N LYS A 12 9.19 0.90 -10.53
CA LYS A 12 9.33 0.33 -9.19
C LYS A 12 9.75 1.40 -8.19
N VAL A 13 9.07 1.45 -7.04
CA VAL A 13 9.36 2.39 -5.95
C VAL A 13 9.56 1.64 -4.65
N ILE A 14 10.56 2.06 -3.88
CA ILE A 14 10.72 1.71 -2.48
C ILE A 14 10.30 2.93 -1.67
N THR A 15 9.27 2.78 -0.83
CA THR A 15 8.77 3.89 -0.01
C THR A 15 9.71 4.19 1.15
N GLY A 16 9.54 5.35 1.78
CA GLY A 16 10.33 5.74 2.95
C GLY A 16 9.95 4.99 4.23
N PRO A 17 10.77 5.11 5.29
CA PRO A 17 10.57 4.39 6.54
C PRO A 17 9.39 4.88 7.38
N ASP A 18 8.84 6.04 7.07
CA ASP A 18 7.67 6.60 7.77
C ASP A 18 6.34 6.25 7.08
N THR A 19 6.38 5.42 6.06
CA THR A 19 5.18 4.83 5.46
C THR A 19 4.50 3.92 6.49
N ARG A 20 3.19 4.11 6.68
CA ARG A 20 2.40 3.31 7.61
C ARG A 20 1.52 2.33 6.86
N TRP A 21 1.43 1.11 7.35
CA TRP A 21 0.63 0.05 6.72
C TRP A 21 -0.75 -0.02 7.36
N SER A 22 -1.77 0.10 6.55
CA SER A 22 -3.17 0.03 6.97
C SER A 22 -3.92 -1.00 6.12
N TYR A 23 -5.02 -1.54 6.64
CA TYR A 23 -5.76 -2.61 5.96
C TYR A 23 -4.81 -3.71 5.45
N ALA A 24 -3.91 -4.17 6.32
CA ALA A 24 -2.83 -5.09 5.97
C ALA A 24 -3.36 -6.54 5.89
N ASN A 25 -3.64 -6.99 4.66
CA ASN A 25 -3.99 -8.37 4.33
C ASN A 25 -2.78 -9.04 3.69
N VAL A 26 -1.68 -9.15 4.43
CA VAL A 26 -0.36 -9.52 3.90
C VAL A 26 0.07 -10.95 4.27
N TRP A 27 -0.60 -11.55 5.25
CA TRP A 27 -0.38 -12.95 5.64
C TRP A 27 -1.29 -13.92 4.92
N GLU A 28 -2.51 -13.50 4.63
CA GLU A 28 -3.51 -14.28 3.92
C GLU A 28 -4.22 -13.40 2.89
N PRO A 29 -4.53 -13.96 1.70
CA PRO A 29 -5.26 -13.21 0.70
C PRO A 29 -6.72 -13.04 1.11
N LYS A 30 -7.30 -11.91 0.72
CA LYS A 30 -8.71 -11.61 0.97
C LYS A 30 -9.44 -11.39 -0.34
N SER A 31 -10.61 -12.01 -0.45
CA SER A 31 -11.52 -11.79 -1.57
C SER A 31 -12.43 -10.60 -1.28
N ILE A 32 -12.59 -9.73 -2.27
CA ILE A 32 -13.53 -8.60 -2.24
C ILE A 32 -14.62 -8.89 -3.26
N ASN A 33 -15.90 -8.85 -2.82
CA ASN A 33 -17.08 -9.08 -3.66
C ASN A 33 -17.04 -10.38 -4.47
N GLY A 34 -16.52 -11.47 -3.89
CA GLY A 34 -16.44 -12.77 -4.58
C GLY A 34 -15.35 -12.84 -5.66
N GLY A 35 -14.52 -11.84 -5.80
CA GLY A 35 -13.40 -11.83 -6.75
C GLY A 35 -12.23 -12.71 -6.32
N THR A 36 -11.19 -12.78 -7.14
CA THR A 36 -9.95 -13.51 -6.84
C THR A 36 -9.35 -13.00 -5.54
N PRO A 37 -9.03 -13.88 -4.57
CA PRO A 37 -8.36 -13.46 -3.34
C PRO A 37 -7.00 -12.82 -3.63
N LYS A 38 -6.72 -11.70 -2.96
CA LYS A 38 -5.46 -10.96 -3.12
C LYS A 38 -4.88 -10.55 -1.78
N TYR A 39 -3.56 -10.56 -1.70
CA TYR A 39 -2.83 -9.85 -0.66
C TYR A 39 -2.89 -8.37 -0.94
N SER A 40 -3.10 -7.54 0.08
CA SER A 40 -3.26 -6.10 -0.10
C SER A 40 -2.82 -5.33 1.12
N VAL A 41 -2.50 -4.07 0.91
CA VAL A 41 -2.17 -3.11 1.96
C VAL A 41 -2.43 -1.69 1.46
N SER A 42 -2.94 -0.84 2.33
CA SER A 42 -3.01 0.60 2.09
C SER A 42 -1.75 1.24 2.69
N LEU A 43 -0.95 1.85 1.84
CA LEU A 43 0.30 2.50 2.23
C LEU A 43 0.06 3.98 2.46
N ILE A 44 0.15 4.40 3.71
CA ILE A 44 -0.05 5.80 4.12
C ILE A 44 1.31 6.50 4.12
N ILE A 45 1.45 7.51 3.29
CA ILE A 45 2.71 8.22 3.07
C ILE A 45 2.55 9.66 3.54
N PRO A 46 3.29 10.10 4.57
CA PRO A 46 3.21 11.47 5.04
C PRO A 46 3.47 12.46 3.91
N LYS A 47 2.69 13.54 3.85
CA LYS A 47 2.92 14.62 2.85
C LYS A 47 4.30 15.27 3.00
N SER A 48 4.90 15.17 4.19
CA SER A 48 6.28 15.61 4.44
C SER A 48 7.34 14.73 3.78
N ASP A 49 7.02 13.48 3.43
CA ASP A 49 7.92 12.60 2.68
C ASP A 49 7.84 12.90 1.18
N THR A 50 8.30 14.09 0.81
CA THR A 50 8.27 14.59 -0.56
C THR A 50 9.07 13.72 -1.51
N LYS A 51 10.12 13.07 -1.04
CA LYS A 51 10.97 12.18 -1.83
C LYS A 51 10.22 10.93 -2.30
N THR A 52 9.49 10.27 -1.40
CA THR A 52 8.66 9.11 -1.76
C THR A 52 7.55 9.51 -2.71
N ILE A 53 6.86 10.61 -2.43
CA ILE A 53 5.77 11.13 -3.26
C ILE A 53 6.27 11.42 -4.68
N ALA A 54 7.42 12.10 -4.82
CA ALA A 54 8.00 12.39 -6.12
C ALA A 54 8.36 11.12 -6.90
N LYS A 55 8.89 10.11 -6.23
CA LYS A 55 9.19 8.81 -6.85
C LYS A 55 7.93 8.10 -7.34
N ILE A 56 6.86 8.16 -6.57
CA ILE A 56 5.57 7.56 -6.95
C ILE A 56 4.99 8.28 -8.17
N GLU A 57 4.98 9.59 -8.16
CA GLU A 57 4.49 10.39 -9.31
C GLU A 57 5.29 10.09 -10.57
N ALA A 58 6.61 10.02 -10.48
CA ALA A 58 7.49 9.67 -11.60
C ALA A 58 7.24 8.24 -12.11
N ALA A 59 7.00 7.30 -11.21
CA ALA A 59 6.72 5.90 -11.55
C ALA A 59 5.34 5.74 -12.21
N ILE A 60 4.34 6.50 -11.78
CA ILE A 60 3.02 6.54 -12.41
C ILE A 60 3.14 7.07 -13.84
N GLU A 61 3.90 8.14 -14.04
CA GLU A 61 4.14 8.72 -15.36
C GLU A 61 4.89 7.74 -16.27
N ALA A 62 5.89 7.03 -15.75
CA ALA A 62 6.62 6.00 -16.47
C ALA A 62 5.73 4.83 -16.87
N ALA A 63 4.85 4.38 -15.96
CA ALA A 63 3.87 3.33 -16.25
C ALA A 63 2.86 3.75 -17.31
N TYR A 64 2.45 5.01 -17.29
CA TYR A 64 1.58 5.58 -18.32
C TYR A 64 2.23 5.54 -19.70
N LYS A 65 3.47 5.98 -19.82
CA LYS A 65 4.22 5.97 -21.09
C LYS A 65 4.47 4.55 -21.59
N GLU A 66 4.87 3.65 -20.73
CA GLU A 66 5.08 2.24 -21.05
C GLU A 66 3.79 1.55 -21.51
N GLY A 67 2.65 1.93 -20.94
CA GLY A 67 1.35 1.31 -21.16
C GLY A 67 0.47 2.00 -22.20
N GLU A 68 0.98 2.93 -23.02
CA GLU A 68 0.17 3.70 -23.95
C GLU A 68 -0.65 2.84 -24.90
N ALA A 69 -0.07 1.78 -25.45
CA ALA A 69 -0.79 0.84 -26.35
C ALA A 69 -1.95 0.15 -25.63
N LYS A 70 -1.74 -0.28 -24.39
CA LYS A 70 -2.79 -0.90 -23.57
C LYS A 70 -3.89 0.08 -23.23
N LEU A 71 -3.56 1.29 -22.87
CA LEU A 71 -4.51 2.36 -22.53
C LEU A 71 -5.31 2.82 -23.74
N LYS A 72 -4.68 2.86 -24.92
CA LYS A 72 -5.38 3.13 -26.16
C LYS A 72 -6.41 2.04 -26.47
N GLY A 73 -6.03 0.78 -26.33
CA GLY A 73 -6.88 -0.39 -26.65
C GLY A 73 -7.45 -0.27 -28.07
N ASN A 74 -8.77 -0.38 -28.18
CA ASN A 74 -9.52 -0.23 -29.43
C ASN A 74 -9.94 1.22 -29.73
N GLY A 75 -9.49 2.18 -28.90
CA GLY A 75 -9.81 3.59 -29.06
C GLY A 75 -9.01 4.26 -30.16
N LYS A 76 -9.36 5.51 -30.45
CA LYS A 76 -8.70 6.33 -31.49
C LYS A 76 -7.42 6.99 -30.98
N SER A 77 -7.30 7.19 -29.67
CA SER A 77 -6.16 7.86 -29.04
C SER A 77 -5.90 7.32 -27.65
N VAL A 78 -4.69 7.59 -27.13
CA VAL A 78 -4.36 7.30 -25.73
C VAL A 78 -5.08 8.32 -24.84
N PRO A 79 -5.89 7.87 -23.84
CA PRO A 79 -6.51 8.80 -22.92
C PRO A 79 -5.45 9.57 -22.12
N ALA A 80 -5.71 10.83 -21.80
CA ALA A 80 -4.82 11.63 -20.99
C ALA A 80 -4.70 11.05 -19.56
N LEU A 81 -3.53 11.18 -18.95
CA LEU A 81 -3.28 10.69 -17.59
C LEU A 81 -4.26 11.30 -16.58
N SER A 82 -4.68 12.54 -16.79
CA SER A 82 -5.63 13.25 -15.92
C SER A 82 -7.06 12.68 -15.91
N VAL A 83 -7.44 11.88 -16.91
CA VAL A 83 -8.80 11.34 -17.04
C VAL A 83 -8.90 9.85 -16.69
N ILE A 84 -7.79 9.17 -16.52
CA ILE A 84 -7.75 7.77 -16.12
C ILE A 84 -7.57 7.62 -14.61
N LYS A 85 -7.85 6.44 -14.08
CA LYS A 85 -7.66 6.16 -12.65
C LYS A 85 -6.18 6.11 -12.31
N THR A 86 -5.78 6.82 -11.25
CA THR A 86 -4.42 6.80 -10.72
C THR A 86 -4.42 6.34 -9.27
N PRO A 87 -3.38 5.62 -8.82
CA PRO A 87 -3.40 4.98 -7.51
C PRO A 87 -2.99 5.89 -6.35
N LEU A 88 -2.38 7.05 -6.61
CA LEU A 88 -1.98 8.00 -5.57
C LEU A 88 -3.17 8.88 -5.19
N ARG A 89 -3.58 8.80 -3.92
CA ARG A 89 -4.78 9.45 -3.40
C ARG A 89 -4.44 10.36 -2.23
N ASP A 90 -5.18 11.45 -2.09
CA ASP A 90 -5.04 12.38 -0.98
C ASP A 90 -5.90 11.95 0.21
N GLY A 91 -5.26 11.63 1.33
CA GLY A 91 -5.95 11.16 2.54
C GLY A 91 -6.88 12.21 3.15
N ASP A 92 -6.50 13.48 3.10
CA ASP A 92 -7.33 14.57 3.63
C ASP A 92 -8.62 14.75 2.82
N MET A 93 -8.58 14.47 1.53
CA MET A 93 -9.74 14.59 0.64
C MET A 93 -10.61 13.35 0.60
N GLU A 94 -10.01 12.16 0.56
CA GLU A 94 -10.73 10.89 0.37
C GLU A 94 -11.03 10.14 1.67
N ARG A 95 -10.31 10.44 2.75
CA ARG A 95 -10.45 9.83 4.08
C ARG A 95 -10.48 10.89 5.19
N PRO A 96 -11.34 11.93 5.08
CA PRO A 96 -11.28 13.07 6.00
C PRO A 96 -11.63 12.69 7.44
N ASP A 97 -12.38 11.62 7.66
CA ASP A 97 -12.82 11.17 8.98
C ASP A 97 -11.87 10.15 9.62
N ASP A 98 -10.81 9.76 8.92
CA ASP A 98 -9.81 8.80 9.43
C ASP A 98 -8.52 9.54 9.80
N PRO A 99 -8.21 9.71 11.10
CA PRO A 99 -7.01 10.44 11.53
C PRO A 99 -5.70 9.80 11.08
N ALA A 100 -5.69 8.51 10.78
CA ALA A 100 -4.49 7.85 10.27
C ALA A 100 -4.07 8.35 8.88
N TYR A 101 -5.01 8.88 8.11
CA TYR A 101 -4.80 9.41 6.76
C TYR A 101 -4.61 10.93 6.72
N ALA A 102 -4.67 11.61 7.87
CA ALA A 102 -4.49 13.06 7.94
C ALA A 102 -3.06 13.45 7.53
N ASN A 103 -2.93 14.53 6.78
CA ASN A 103 -1.66 15.04 6.25
C ASN A 103 -0.85 13.99 5.48
N ALA A 104 -1.53 13.08 4.81
CA ALA A 104 -0.91 12.00 4.08
C ALA A 104 -1.54 11.78 2.71
N TYR A 105 -0.75 11.25 1.80
CA TYR A 105 -1.22 10.53 0.62
C TYR A 105 -1.29 9.05 0.95
N PHE A 106 -2.02 8.29 0.15
CA PHE A 106 -2.02 6.84 0.27
C PHE A 106 -2.09 6.15 -1.08
N VAL A 107 -1.58 4.93 -1.11
CA VAL A 107 -1.60 4.04 -2.27
C VAL A 107 -2.08 2.68 -1.81
N ASN A 108 -3.08 2.12 -2.49
CA ASN A 108 -3.52 0.75 -2.28
C ASN A 108 -2.73 -0.18 -3.21
N ALA A 109 -1.96 -1.08 -2.64
CA ALA A 109 -1.16 -2.05 -3.37
C ALA A 109 -1.70 -3.46 -3.15
N ASN A 110 -1.68 -4.29 -4.18
CA ASN A 110 -2.14 -5.67 -4.08
C ASN A 110 -1.32 -6.63 -4.94
N ALA A 111 -1.45 -7.92 -4.65
CA ALA A 111 -0.81 -8.99 -5.39
C ALA A 111 -1.58 -10.31 -5.21
N THR A 112 -1.48 -11.19 -6.20
CA THR A 112 -2.01 -12.56 -6.10
C THR A 112 -1.04 -13.49 -5.38
N SER A 113 0.25 -13.13 -5.36
CA SER A 113 1.30 -13.88 -4.65
C SER A 113 1.63 -13.22 -3.31
N ALA A 114 1.97 -14.02 -2.31
CA ALA A 114 2.35 -13.50 -0.99
C ALA A 114 3.57 -12.59 -1.08
N PRO A 115 3.53 -11.38 -0.46
CA PRO A 115 4.71 -10.53 -0.37
C PRO A 115 5.76 -11.17 0.55
N GLY A 116 7.03 -10.95 0.24
CA GLY A 116 8.11 -11.20 1.19
C GLY A 116 8.05 -10.14 2.29
N ILE A 117 8.18 -10.55 3.54
CA ILE A 117 8.13 -9.64 4.69
C ILE A 117 9.41 -9.83 5.51
N VAL A 118 10.17 -8.76 5.65
CA VAL A 118 11.44 -8.77 6.38
C VAL A 118 11.47 -7.68 7.46
N ASP A 119 12.37 -7.85 8.41
CA ASP A 119 12.66 -6.83 9.42
C ASP A 119 13.65 -5.77 8.89
N ALA A 120 14.05 -4.84 9.76
CA ALA A 120 14.99 -3.77 9.41
C ALA A 120 16.37 -4.29 9.00
N ASP A 121 16.77 -5.47 9.48
CA ASP A 121 18.03 -6.14 9.14
C ASP A 121 17.90 -7.08 7.93
N ARG A 122 16.74 -7.10 7.28
CA ARG A 122 16.40 -7.92 6.11
C ARG A 122 16.28 -9.41 6.42
N ASN A 123 15.99 -9.76 7.66
CA ASN A 123 15.66 -11.13 8.04
C ASN A 123 14.17 -11.40 7.87
N PRO A 124 13.76 -12.56 7.36
CA PRO A 124 12.34 -12.89 7.23
C PRO A 124 11.61 -12.80 8.56
N ILE A 125 10.44 -12.17 8.57
CA ILE A 125 9.53 -12.15 9.71
C ILE A 125 8.59 -13.35 9.57
N LEU A 126 8.61 -14.26 10.53
CA LEU A 126 7.80 -15.48 10.52
C LEU A 126 6.61 -15.39 11.47
N THR A 127 6.69 -14.53 12.47
CA THR A 127 5.65 -14.34 13.48
C THR A 127 4.61 -13.35 12.98
N ARG A 128 3.39 -13.82 12.69
CA ARG A 128 2.31 -13.02 12.10
C ARG A 128 1.93 -11.80 12.94
N SER A 129 1.97 -11.91 14.27
CA SER A 129 1.62 -10.83 15.19
C SER A 129 2.58 -9.62 15.12
N GLU A 130 3.76 -9.79 14.53
CA GLU A 130 4.72 -8.69 14.36
C GLU A 130 4.34 -7.73 13.23
N VAL A 131 3.46 -8.15 12.32
CA VAL A 131 3.02 -7.36 11.18
C VAL A 131 1.49 -7.24 11.21
N TYR A 132 1.02 -6.03 11.45
CA TYR A 132 -0.38 -5.68 11.65
C TYR A 132 -0.66 -4.29 11.10
N SER A 133 -1.93 -3.93 10.95
CA SER A 133 -2.29 -2.56 10.56
C SER A 133 -1.90 -1.56 11.64
N GLY A 134 -1.05 -0.61 11.29
CA GLY A 134 -0.43 0.37 12.19
C GLY A 134 1.09 0.35 12.22
N VAL A 135 1.72 -0.71 11.73
CA VAL A 135 3.17 -0.83 11.59
C VAL A 135 3.72 0.22 10.62
N TYR A 136 4.90 0.73 10.92
CA TYR A 136 5.67 1.58 10.01
C TYR A 136 6.73 0.76 9.30
N GLY A 137 6.81 0.94 7.99
CA GLY A 137 7.80 0.22 7.22
C GLY A 137 7.84 0.64 5.75
N ARG A 138 8.89 0.20 5.08
CA ARG A 138 9.09 0.43 3.65
C ARG A 138 8.32 -0.62 2.86
N ALA A 139 7.83 -0.22 1.69
CA ALA A 139 7.19 -1.13 0.76
C ALA A 139 7.88 -1.05 -0.59
N SER A 140 8.08 -2.21 -1.21
CA SER A 140 8.48 -2.34 -2.60
C SER A 140 7.22 -2.52 -3.43
N ILE A 141 6.93 -1.58 -4.30
CA ILE A 141 5.73 -1.53 -5.12
C ILE A 141 6.08 -1.26 -6.57
N SER A 142 5.23 -1.71 -7.48
CA SER A 142 5.39 -1.51 -8.92
C SER A 142 4.11 -0.97 -9.54
N PHE A 143 4.24 0.03 -10.40
CA PHE A 143 3.11 0.66 -11.08
C PHE A 143 2.99 0.11 -12.49
N TYR A 144 1.77 -0.09 -12.96
CA TYR A 144 1.50 -0.61 -14.30
C TYR A 144 0.16 -0.11 -14.82
N ALA A 145 0.08 0.07 -16.15
CA ALA A 145 -1.15 0.43 -16.81
C ALA A 145 -2.08 -0.79 -16.93
N PHE A 146 -3.37 -0.57 -16.79
CA PHE A 146 -4.38 -1.59 -17.01
C PHE A 146 -5.54 -1.08 -17.90
N ASN A 147 -6.17 -2.01 -18.61
CA ASN A 147 -7.38 -1.78 -19.37
C ASN A 147 -8.23 -3.05 -19.23
N SER A 148 -9.25 -2.97 -18.39
CA SER A 148 -10.18 -4.07 -18.14
C SER A 148 -11.55 -3.68 -18.67
N SER A 149 -11.86 -4.14 -19.89
CA SER A 149 -13.14 -3.86 -20.57
C SER A 149 -13.49 -2.37 -20.63
N GLY A 150 -12.49 -1.53 -20.95
CA GLY A 150 -12.64 -0.08 -21.02
C GLY A 150 -12.44 0.66 -19.70
N ASN A 151 -12.30 -0.04 -18.58
CA ASN A 151 -11.87 0.53 -17.31
C ASN A 151 -10.36 0.66 -17.34
N LYS A 152 -9.86 1.88 -17.46
CA LYS A 152 -8.45 2.20 -17.73
C LYS A 152 -7.83 2.98 -16.58
N GLY A 153 -6.58 2.68 -16.29
CA GLY A 153 -5.83 3.39 -15.25
C GLY A 153 -4.44 2.86 -15.02
N ILE A 154 -3.83 3.37 -13.97
CA ILE A 154 -2.56 2.90 -13.42
C ILE A 154 -2.87 2.21 -12.09
N ALA A 155 -2.36 1.01 -11.92
CA ALA A 155 -2.50 0.23 -10.69
C ALA A 155 -1.16 0.09 -9.98
N CYS A 156 -1.21 -0.33 -8.73
CA CYS A 156 -0.04 -0.54 -7.89
C CYS A 156 0.02 -1.99 -7.43
N GLY A 157 1.08 -2.68 -7.81
CA GLY A 157 1.38 -4.05 -7.37
C GLY A 157 2.24 -4.07 -6.13
N LEU A 158 1.96 -4.99 -5.22
CA LEU A 158 2.73 -5.21 -4.00
C LEU A 158 3.81 -6.26 -4.26
N ASN A 159 5.07 -5.92 -4.03
CA ASN A 159 6.19 -6.85 -4.16
C ASN A 159 6.62 -7.39 -2.79
N ASN A 160 7.16 -6.51 -1.94
CA ASN A 160 7.75 -6.88 -0.65
C ASN A 160 7.53 -5.79 0.39
N LEU A 161 7.66 -6.16 1.66
CA LEU A 161 7.50 -5.28 2.81
C LEU A 161 8.70 -5.41 3.76
N GLN A 162 9.14 -4.27 4.29
CA GLN A 162 10.18 -4.21 5.31
C GLN A 162 9.67 -3.45 6.52
N LYS A 163 9.42 -4.15 7.62
CA LYS A 163 9.03 -3.52 8.88
C LYS A 163 10.21 -2.74 9.48
N ILE A 164 10.00 -1.50 9.84
CA ILE A 164 10.99 -0.64 10.47
C ILE A 164 10.71 -0.48 11.96
N ARG A 165 9.46 -0.25 12.34
CA ARG A 165 9.07 -0.10 13.75
C ARG A 165 7.60 -0.41 13.98
N ASP A 166 7.26 -0.69 15.23
CA ASP A 166 5.88 -0.82 15.67
C ASP A 166 5.16 0.53 15.63
N GLY A 167 3.85 0.49 15.54
CA GLY A 167 2.97 1.62 15.65
C GLY A 167 1.71 1.28 16.41
N GLU A 168 0.91 2.28 16.71
CA GLU A 168 -0.41 2.08 17.31
C GLU A 168 -1.28 1.24 16.36
N PRO A 169 -1.88 0.11 16.81
CA PRO A 169 -2.79 -0.67 15.95
C PRO A 169 -3.92 0.19 15.39
N LEU A 170 -4.20 0.04 14.09
CA LEU A 170 -5.25 0.76 13.39
C LEU A 170 -6.49 -0.12 13.23
N GLY A 171 -7.56 0.26 13.91
CA GLY A 171 -8.87 -0.36 13.76
C GLY A 171 -8.95 -1.80 14.27
N GLY A 172 -10.11 -2.40 14.13
CA GLY A 172 -10.35 -3.80 14.32
C GLY A 172 -10.64 -4.18 15.77
N LYS A 173 -9.89 -5.14 16.28
CA LYS A 173 -10.15 -5.77 17.57
C LYS A 173 -9.72 -4.86 18.72
N ALA A 174 -10.62 -4.64 19.68
CA ALA A 174 -10.25 -3.97 20.92
C ALA A 174 -9.10 -4.71 21.62
N SER A 175 -8.15 -3.97 22.19
CA SER A 175 -7.07 -4.57 22.97
C SER A 175 -7.62 -5.16 24.27
N ALA A 176 -6.96 -6.18 24.80
CA ALA A 176 -7.31 -6.76 26.10
C ALA A 176 -7.29 -5.69 27.20
N GLU A 177 -6.35 -4.77 27.12
CA GLU A 177 -6.21 -3.65 28.05
C GLU A 177 -7.42 -2.70 28.02
N SER A 178 -7.95 -2.44 26.82
CA SER A 178 -9.17 -1.65 26.63
C SER A 178 -10.42 -2.40 27.10
N ASP A 179 -10.55 -3.70 26.81
CA ASP A 179 -11.69 -4.52 27.19
C ASP A 179 -11.81 -4.69 28.71
N PHE A 180 -10.68 -4.72 29.40
CA PHE A 180 -10.63 -4.91 30.86
C PHE A 180 -10.34 -3.61 31.61
N ALA A 181 -10.77 -2.47 31.04
CA ALA A 181 -10.75 -1.20 31.75
C ALA A 181 -11.66 -1.24 33.00
N SER A 182 -11.30 -0.48 34.01
CA SER A 182 -11.77 -0.60 35.40
C SER A 182 -13.30 -0.61 35.65
N GLU A 183 -14.08 -0.02 34.76
CA GLU A 183 -15.52 0.11 34.96
C GLU A 183 -16.27 -1.23 34.90
N GLU A 184 -15.89 -2.13 34.01
CA GLU A 184 -16.54 -3.47 33.90
C GLU A 184 -16.18 -4.40 35.06
N TYR A 185 -15.03 -4.20 35.67
CA TYR A 185 -14.63 -5.00 36.84
C TYR A 185 -15.38 -4.59 38.08
N ASP A 186 -15.66 -3.32 38.26
CA ASP A 186 -16.40 -2.77 39.40
C ASP A 186 -17.88 -3.22 39.39
N ASP A 187 -18.49 -3.40 38.22
CA ASP A 187 -19.86 -3.90 38.06
C ASP A 187 -20.05 -5.34 38.55
N PHE A 188 -18.98 -6.13 38.61
CA PHE A 188 -18.99 -7.50 39.12
C PHE A 188 -18.75 -7.61 40.63
N LEU A 189 -18.28 -6.53 41.27
CA LEU A 189 -17.94 -6.52 42.70
C LEU A 189 -19.09 -6.04 43.58
N ASP A 190 -20.14 -5.52 43.02
CA ASP A 190 -21.38 -5.12 43.67
C ASP A 190 -22.43 -6.25 43.54
#